data_ad6d1e40fb75898d0a4199534010b8d7
#
_entry.id   ad6d1e40fb75898d0a4199534010b8d7
#
_cell.length_a   1.000
_cell.length_b   1.000
_cell.length_c   1.000
_cell.angle_alpha   90.00
_cell.angle_beta   90.00
_cell.angle_gamma   90.00
#
_symmetry.space_group_name_H-M   'P 1'
#
loop_
_entity.id
_entity.type
_entity.pdbx_description
1 polymer ?
#
loop_
_entity_poly.entity_id
_entity_poly.type
_entity_poly.pdbx_seq_one_letter_code
_entity_poly.pdbx_strand_id
1 'polypeptide(L)'
;SHGTFSRFYGGYASPMMVDRYEALDSIIESAIDHPGRRVLVDLAAQTHAPLVKWMDESGVLDLADVSELSIHYWHVMDAGKDSVDLLKRLLDRFGRRLQYVLVLNQLRGDDFSQLEDSGELERAITLGARPISIRKLHDSVAQKIDAANMSFWSARNTSGGDGSSLGLMERQRLKLWMNHAYAELD
;
A
#
# COMPACT_ATOMS: atom_id res chain seq x y z
N SER A 1 13.62 -11.01 -1.33
CA SER A 1 13.82 -9.61 -0.89
C SER A 1 13.34 -9.48 0.54
N HIS A 2 14.17 -9.00 1.43
CA HIS A 2 13.73 -8.65 2.77
C HIS A 2 12.76 -7.49 2.62
N GLY A 3 11.52 -7.66 3.08
CA GLY A 3 10.45 -6.69 2.85
C GLY A 3 10.86 -5.29 3.31
N THR A 4 10.66 -4.29 2.46
CA THR A 4 10.98 -2.89 2.74
C THR A 4 10.28 -2.41 4.01
N PHE A 5 9.04 -2.84 4.22
CA PHE A 5 8.25 -2.49 5.39
C PHE A 5 8.93 -2.93 6.70
N SER A 6 9.45 -4.17 6.76
CA SER A 6 10.14 -4.70 7.95
C SER A 6 11.42 -3.92 8.28
N ARG A 7 12.07 -3.30 7.28
CA ARG A 7 13.27 -2.48 7.49
C ARG A 7 12.96 -1.21 8.29
N PHE A 8 11.83 -0.56 8.01
CA PHE A 8 11.44 0.69 8.65
C PHE A 8 10.56 0.49 9.89
N TYR A 9 9.83 -0.64 9.95
CA TYR A 9 8.82 -0.93 10.96
C TYR A 9 8.98 -2.31 11.60
N GLY A 10 10.22 -2.82 11.71
CA GLY A 10 10.51 -4.18 12.18
C GLY A 10 9.95 -4.54 13.56
N GLY A 11 9.73 -3.56 14.44
CA GLY A 11 9.09 -3.79 15.74
C GLY A 11 7.57 -4.00 15.66
N TYR A 12 6.97 -3.77 14.49
CA TYR A 12 5.51 -3.84 14.28
C TYR A 12 5.12 -4.77 13.13
N ALA A 13 6.08 -5.31 12.40
CA ALA A 13 5.86 -6.11 11.21
C ALA A 13 6.45 -7.51 11.37
N SER A 14 5.67 -8.51 10.97
CA SER A 14 6.11 -9.91 10.91
C SER A 14 6.18 -10.34 9.45
N PRO A 15 7.37 -10.74 8.92
CA PRO A 15 7.47 -11.24 7.56
C PRO A 15 6.78 -12.60 7.43
N MET A 16 6.04 -12.78 6.34
CA MET A 16 5.34 -14.02 6.01
C MET A 16 5.68 -14.50 4.61
N MET A 17 5.59 -15.81 4.40
CA MET A 17 5.83 -16.43 3.11
C MET A 17 4.49 -16.63 2.38
N VAL A 18 4.35 -16.01 1.21
CA VAL A 18 3.12 -16.05 0.40
C VAL A 18 2.84 -17.42 -0.23
N ASP A 19 3.85 -18.27 -0.32
CA ASP A 19 3.74 -19.65 -0.82
C ASP A 19 3.29 -20.66 0.23
N ARG A 20 3.06 -20.23 1.46
CA ARG A 20 2.55 -21.04 2.56
C ARG A 20 1.15 -20.62 2.93
N TYR A 21 0.15 -21.43 2.61
CA TYR A 21 -1.25 -21.15 2.89
C TYR A 21 -1.52 -20.97 4.38
N GLU A 22 -0.91 -21.77 5.24
CA GLU A 22 -1.07 -21.66 6.70
C GLU A 22 -0.62 -20.28 7.24
N ALA A 23 0.39 -19.67 6.60
CA ALA A 23 0.82 -18.33 6.98
C ALA A 23 -0.19 -17.25 6.56
N LEU A 24 -0.80 -17.41 5.38
CA LEU A 24 -1.84 -16.50 4.88
C LEU A 24 -3.16 -16.70 5.61
N ASP A 25 -3.54 -17.97 5.91
CA ASP A 25 -4.74 -18.30 6.68
C ASP A 25 -4.73 -17.61 8.03
N SER A 26 -3.57 -17.59 8.73
CA SER A 26 -3.43 -16.93 10.03
C SER A 26 -3.73 -15.43 10.01
N ILE A 27 -3.59 -14.75 8.85
CA ILE A 27 -3.94 -13.34 8.69
C ILE A 27 -5.45 -13.15 8.80
N ILE A 28 -6.20 -13.99 8.06
CA ILE A 28 -7.67 -13.93 8.02
C ILE A 28 -8.25 -14.37 9.36
N GLU A 29 -7.77 -15.50 9.92
CA GLU A 29 -8.17 -15.97 11.24
C GLU A 29 -7.95 -14.91 12.32
N SER A 30 -6.76 -14.28 12.35
CA SER A 30 -6.46 -13.19 13.29
C SER A 30 -7.39 -11.98 13.14
N ALA A 31 -7.85 -11.68 11.93
CA ALA A 31 -8.78 -10.58 11.71
C ALA A 31 -10.21 -10.94 12.17
N ILE A 32 -10.63 -12.19 11.98
CA ILE A 32 -11.95 -12.69 12.40
C ILE A 32 -12.00 -12.85 13.93
N ASP A 33 -10.99 -13.44 14.55
CA ASP A 33 -10.95 -13.72 15.99
C ASP A 33 -10.89 -12.44 16.87
N HIS A 34 -10.50 -11.32 16.27
CA HIS A 34 -10.36 -10.06 16.98
C HIS A 34 -11.16 -8.94 16.28
N PRO A 35 -12.48 -8.87 16.49
CA PRO A 35 -13.31 -7.82 15.91
C PRO A 35 -12.78 -6.42 16.21
N GLY A 36 -12.65 -5.59 15.17
CA GLY A 36 -12.06 -4.25 15.28
C GLY A 36 -10.53 -4.18 15.08
N ARG A 37 -9.84 -5.32 14.98
CA ARG A 37 -8.43 -5.35 14.57
C ARG A 37 -8.32 -4.95 13.08
N ARG A 38 -7.36 -4.07 12.80
CA ARG A 38 -6.96 -3.77 11.42
C ARG A 38 -5.65 -4.50 11.13
N VAL A 39 -5.63 -5.31 10.09
CA VAL A 39 -4.44 -6.00 9.60
C VAL A 39 -4.00 -5.35 8.31
N LEU A 40 -2.75 -4.88 8.27
CA LEU A 40 -2.14 -4.31 7.08
C LEU A 40 -1.15 -5.32 6.49
N VAL A 41 -1.33 -5.65 5.21
CA VAL A 41 -0.46 -6.59 4.48
C VAL A 41 0.30 -5.83 3.41
N ASP A 42 1.63 -5.77 3.52
CA ASP A 42 2.51 -5.21 2.49
C ASP A 42 3.01 -6.34 1.59
N LEU A 43 2.55 -6.34 0.34
CA LEU A 43 2.85 -7.37 -0.65
C LEU A 43 4.16 -7.06 -1.37
N ALA A 44 5.10 -7.99 -1.33
CA ALA A 44 6.30 -7.89 -2.14
C ALA A 44 5.97 -7.95 -3.65
N ALA A 45 6.84 -7.40 -4.49
CA ALA A 45 6.72 -7.52 -5.94
C ALA A 45 6.55 -8.99 -6.35
N GLN A 46 5.74 -9.25 -7.38
CA GLN A 46 5.47 -10.59 -7.95
C GLN A 46 4.67 -11.56 -7.04
N THR A 47 4.12 -11.11 -5.91
CA THR A 47 3.30 -11.96 -5.03
C THR A 47 1.82 -11.97 -5.43
N HIS A 48 1.42 -11.18 -6.42
CA HIS A 48 0.01 -11.10 -6.83
C HIS A 48 -0.58 -12.46 -7.25
N ALA A 49 0.11 -13.20 -8.12
CA ALA A 49 -0.41 -14.49 -8.60
C ALA A 49 -0.55 -15.56 -7.50
N PRO A 50 0.45 -15.78 -6.61
CA PRO A 50 0.28 -16.67 -5.46
C PRO A 50 -0.84 -16.23 -4.51
N LEU A 51 -0.97 -14.92 -4.26
CA LEU A 51 -2.04 -14.38 -3.41
C LEU A 51 -3.42 -14.67 -3.99
N VAL A 52 -3.62 -14.37 -5.27
CA VAL A 52 -4.90 -14.62 -5.97
C VAL A 52 -5.23 -16.11 -5.94
N LYS A 53 -4.25 -16.96 -6.22
CA LYS A 53 -4.43 -18.41 -6.17
C LYS A 53 -4.89 -18.87 -4.79
N TRP A 54 -4.23 -18.43 -3.73
CA TRP A 54 -4.63 -18.75 -2.36
C TRP A 54 -6.04 -18.23 -2.04
N MET A 55 -6.35 -16.98 -2.40
CA MET A 55 -7.69 -16.43 -2.15
C MET A 55 -8.80 -17.23 -2.81
N ASP A 56 -8.55 -17.74 -4.03
CA ASP A 56 -9.51 -18.55 -4.76
C ASP A 56 -9.64 -19.95 -4.17
N GLU A 57 -8.52 -20.64 -3.96
CA GLU A 57 -8.51 -22.04 -3.50
C GLU A 57 -8.99 -22.17 -2.05
N SER A 58 -8.79 -21.13 -1.22
CA SER A 58 -9.25 -21.09 0.17
C SER A 58 -10.62 -20.43 0.35
N GLY A 59 -11.25 -19.93 -0.72
CA GLY A 59 -12.57 -19.28 -0.64
C GLY A 59 -12.57 -18.03 0.26
N VAL A 60 -11.46 -17.27 0.28
CA VAL A 60 -11.22 -16.17 1.23
C VAL A 60 -12.33 -15.12 1.16
N LEU A 61 -12.79 -14.76 -0.05
CA LEU A 61 -13.82 -13.74 -0.19
C LEU A 61 -15.21 -14.22 0.29
N ASP A 62 -15.52 -15.51 0.12
CA ASP A 62 -16.78 -16.09 0.63
C ASP A 62 -16.75 -16.14 2.16
N LEU A 63 -15.60 -16.51 2.74
CA LEU A 63 -15.41 -16.48 4.19
C LEU A 63 -15.48 -15.06 4.75
N ALA A 64 -14.90 -14.08 4.05
CA ALA A 64 -14.95 -12.68 4.44
C ALA A 64 -16.39 -12.15 4.47
N ASP A 65 -17.20 -12.49 3.46
CA ASP A 65 -18.61 -12.12 3.38
C ASP A 65 -19.41 -12.69 4.56
N VAL A 66 -19.20 -13.97 4.90
CA VAL A 66 -19.90 -14.65 6.03
C VAL A 66 -19.46 -14.11 7.39
N SER A 67 -18.18 -13.71 7.51
CA SER A 67 -17.58 -13.22 8.76
C SER A 67 -17.67 -11.68 8.92
N GLU A 68 -18.35 -11.00 7.99
CA GLU A 68 -18.45 -9.53 7.96
C GLU A 68 -17.07 -8.84 7.95
N LEU A 69 -16.06 -9.51 7.35
CA LEU A 69 -14.70 -8.99 7.23
C LEU A 69 -14.55 -8.14 5.96
N SER A 70 -14.23 -6.87 6.11
CA SER A 70 -13.96 -5.99 4.97
C SER A 70 -12.52 -6.14 4.49
N ILE A 71 -12.34 -6.50 3.22
CA ILE A 71 -11.04 -6.58 2.57
C ILE A 71 -10.87 -5.41 1.60
N HIS A 72 -9.91 -4.53 1.89
CA HIS A 72 -9.57 -3.39 1.06
C HIS A 72 -8.27 -3.68 0.29
N TYR A 73 -8.33 -3.63 -1.03
CA TYR A 73 -7.16 -3.80 -1.88
C TYR A 73 -6.61 -2.43 -2.30
N TRP A 74 -5.43 -2.11 -1.80
CA TRP A 74 -4.71 -0.89 -2.13
C TRP A 74 -3.80 -1.13 -3.32
N HIS A 75 -4.22 -0.67 -4.48
CA HIS A 75 -3.43 -0.77 -5.71
C HIS A 75 -2.54 0.45 -5.84
N VAL A 76 -1.27 0.30 -5.44
CA VAL A 76 -0.26 1.35 -5.57
C VAL A 76 0.31 1.29 -6.98
N MET A 77 0.10 2.35 -7.76
CA MET A 77 0.50 2.39 -9.15
C MET A 77 1.31 3.66 -9.48
N ASP A 78 2.22 3.54 -10.43
CA ASP A 78 2.83 4.67 -11.10
C ASP A 78 2.08 5.02 -12.41
N ALA A 79 2.55 6.03 -13.11
CA ALA A 79 1.94 6.50 -14.36
C ALA A 79 2.21 5.59 -15.58
N GLY A 80 2.91 4.47 -15.40
CA GLY A 80 3.31 3.58 -16.50
C GLY A 80 2.23 2.60 -16.94
N LYS A 81 2.35 2.16 -18.20
CA LYS A 81 1.42 1.21 -18.84
C LYS A 81 1.29 -0.10 -18.05
N ASP A 82 2.39 -0.63 -17.52
CA ASP A 82 2.37 -1.90 -16.76
C ASP A 82 1.47 -1.81 -15.53
N SER A 83 1.44 -0.65 -14.87
CA SER A 83 0.56 -0.39 -13.72
C SER A 83 -0.92 -0.39 -14.14
N VAL A 84 -1.25 0.16 -15.31
CA VAL A 84 -2.61 0.14 -15.87
C VAL A 84 -3.04 -1.29 -16.23
N ASP A 85 -2.15 -2.07 -16.88
CA ASP A 85 -2.43 -3.46 -17.22
C ASP A 85 -2.63 -4.35 -15.99
N LEU A 86 -1.89 -4.09 -14.90
CA LEU A 86 -2.08 -4.77 -13.62
C LEU A 86 -3.41 -4.41 -12.99
N LEU A 87 -3.79 -3.12 -13.00
CA LEU A 87 -5.11 -2.68 -12.51
C LEU A 87 -6.24 -3.38 -13.27
N LYS A 88 -6.16 -3.40 -14.61
CA LYS A 88 -7.15 -4.08 -15.45
C LYS A 88 -7.33 -5.54 -15.03
N ARG A 89 -6.24 -6.29 -14.89
CA ARG A 89 -6.30 -7.71 -14.46
C ARG A 89 -6.93 -7.87 -13.08
N LEU A 90 -6.62 -6.96 -12.16
CA LEU A 90 -7.21 -6.94 -10.82
C LEU A 90 -8.73 -6.75 -10.88
N LEU A 91 -9.19 -5.74 -11.64
CA LEU A 91 -10.61 -5.45 -11.81
C LEU A 91 -11.35 -6.56 -12.57
N ASP A 92 -10.72 -7.18 -13.59
CA ASP A 92 -11.27 -8.32 -14.31
C ASP A 92 -11.48 -9.53 -13.40
N ARG A 93 -10.55 -9.73 -12.46
CA ARG A 93 -10.57 -10.89 -11.56
C ARG A 93 -11.60 -10.76 -10.45
N PHE A 94 -11.64 -9.64 -9.77
CA PHE A 94 -12.41 -9.50 -8.53
C PHE A 94 -13.68 -8.67 -8.66
N GLY A 95 -13.76 -7.80 -9.66
CA GLY A 95 -14.96 -6.98 -9.88
C GLY A 95 -15.38 -6.21 -8.62
N ARG A 96 -16.63 -6.38 -8.19
CA ARG A 96 -17.19 -5.75 -6.99
C ARG A 96 -16.92 -6.50 -5.68
N ARG A 97 -16.21 -7.63 -5.73
CA ARG A 97 -15.95 -8.46 -4.54
C ARG A 97 -14.90 -7.88 -3.60
N LEU A 98 -14.11 -6.91 -4.07
CA LEU A 98 -13.13 -6.19 -3.27
C LEU A 98 -13.48 -4.70 -3.21
N GLN A 99 -13.10 -4.07 -2.12
CA GLN A 99 -13.08 -2.61 -2.03
C GLN A 99 -11.70 -2.13 -2.47
N TYR A 100 -11.64 -1.18 -3.41
CA TYR A 100 -10.38 -0.73 -3.98
C TYR A 100 -10.03 0.67 -3.52
N VAL A 101 -8.74 0.87 -3.23
CA VAL A 101 -8.13 2.20 -3.14
C VAL A 101 -7.04 2.27 -4.21
N LEU A 102 -7.18 3.19 -5.16
CA LEU A 102 -6.16 3.42 -6.19
C LEU A 102 -5.20 4.49 -5.69
N VAL A 103 -3.97 4.11 -5.40
CA VAL A 103 -2.94 5.03 -4.95
C VAL A 103 -2.11 5.49 -6.14
N LEU A 104 -2.38 6.69 -6.64
CA LEU A 104 -1.64 7.33 -7.72
C LEU A 104 -0.33 7.88 -7.16
N ASN A 105 0.72 7.07 -7.21
CA ASN A 105 2.02 7.38 -6.64
C ASN A 105 2.85 8.22 -7.62
N GLN A 106 3.01 9.51 -7.31
CA GLN A 106 3.72 10.48 -8.14
C GLN A 106 5.25 10.42 -8.02
N LEU A 107 5.81 9.34 -7.46
CA LEU A 107 7.27 9.20 -7.31
C LEU A 107 8.02 9.28 -8.65
N ARG A 108 7.43 8.73 -9.72
CA ARG A 108 8.03 8.67 -11.07
C ARG A 108 7.42 9.65 -12.07
N GLY A 109 6.44 10.44 -11.65
CA GLY A 109 5.70 11.39 -12.46
C GLY A 109 4.25 11.52 -12.01
N ASP A 110 3.59 12.57 -12.44
CA ASP A 110 2.21 12.91 -12.09
C ASP A 110 1.25 12.90 -13.28
N ASP A 111 1.74 12.51 -14.47
CA ASP A 111 0.93 12.37 -15.69
C ASP A 111 0.29 10.97 -15.76
N PHE A 112 -0.94 10.87 -15.30
CA PHE A 112 -1.75 9.64 -15.35
C PHE A 112 -2.67 9.57 -16.57
N SER A 113 -2.40 10.31 -17.65
CA SER A 113 -3.20 10.30 -18.87
C SER A 113 -3.42 8.89 -19.45
N GLN A 114 -2.42 8.01 -19.39
CA GLN A 114 -2.56 6.62 -19.84
C GLN A 114 -3.63 5.84 -19.04
N LEU A 115 -3.77 6.10 -17.75
CA LEU A 115 -4.80 5.50 -16.93
C LEU A 115 -6.18 6.04 -17.31
N GLU A 116 -6.30 7.36 -17.51
CA GLU A 116 -7.55 8.01 -17.92
C GLU A 116 -7.98 7.57 -19.32
N ASP A 117 -7.07 7.61 -20.29
CA ASP A 117 -7.33 7.24 -21.69
C ASP A 117 -7.68 5.75 -21.85
N SER A 118 -7.21 4.89 -20.95
CA SER A 118 -7.52 3.46 -20.95
C SER A 118 -8.98 3.16 -20.57
N GLY A 119 -9.66 4.10 -19.87
CA GLY A 119 -10.98 3.90 -19.28
C GLY A 119 -10.97 3.08 -17.97
N GLU A 120 -9.82 2.56 -17.54
CA GLU A 120 -9.76 1.72 -16.33
C GLU A 120 -9.95 2.53 -15.04
N LEU A 121 -9.64 3.84 -15.04
CA LEU A 121 -9.95 4.72 -13.91
C LEU A 121 -11.47 4.84 -13.70
N GLU A 122 -12.21 5.15 -14.76
CA GLU A 122 -13.68 5.27 -14.73
C GLU A 122 -14.33 3.93 -14.35
N ARG A 123 -13.82 2.84 -14.92
CA ARG A 123 -14.25 1.49 -14.56
C ARG A 123 -14.04 1.18 -13.09
N ALA A 124 -12.87 1.49 -12.54
CA ALA A 124 -12.57 1.28 -11.13
C ALA A 124 -13.50 2.09 -10.22
N ILE A 125 -13.73 3.37 -10.54
CA ILE A 125 -14.66 4.24 -9.79
C ILE A 125 -16.09 3.67 -9.84
N THR A 126 -16.53 3.17 -10.99
CA THR A 126 -17.85 2.51 -11.14
C THR A 126 -17.98 1.25 -10.28
N LEU A 127 -16.86 0.56 -10.03
CA LEU A 127 -16.77 -0.58 -9.12
C LEU A 127 -16.66 -0.18 -7.64
N GLY A 128 -16.61 1.12 -7.34
CA GLY A 128 -16.53 1.68 -5.98
C GLY A 128 -15.11 2.02 -5.53
N ALA A 129 -14.14 2.04 -6.44
CA ALA A 129 -12.76 2.41 -6.08
C ALA A 129 -12.67 3.88 -5.66
N ARG A 130 -11.83 4.13 -4.65
CA ARG A 130 -11.44 5.48 -4.24
C ARG A 130 -10.04 5.79 -4.77
N PRO A 131 -9.87 6.72 -5.72
CA PRO A 131 -8.54 7.21 -6.11
C PRO A 131 -8.01 8.20 -5.07
N ILE A 132 -6.73 8.08 -4.73
CA ILE A 132 -5.98 9.01 -3.89
C ILE A 132 -4.62 9.29 -4.53
N SER A 133 -4.05 10.47 -4.30
CA SER A 133 -2.77 10.88 -4.87
C SER A 133 -1.69 11.06 -3.81
N ILE A 134 -0.60 10.33 -3.93
CA ILE A 134 0.57 10.50 -3.06
C ILE A 134 1.68 11.22 -3.82
N ARG A 135 1.93 12.46 -3.44
CA ARG A 135 2.94 13.32 -4.06
C ARG A 135 4.35 12.78 -3.82
N LYS A 136 5.26 13.09 -4.74
CA LYS A 136 6.68 12.80 -4.56
C LYS A 136 7.22 13.57 -3.35
N LEU A 137 7.87 12.87 -2.41
CA LEU A 137 8.67 13.48 -1.37
C LEU A 137 9.96 14.02 -1.99
N HIS A 138 10.45 15.15 -1.51
CA HIS A 138 11.68 15.75 -1.99
C HIS A 138 12.87 14.77 -1.88
N ASP A 139 13.63 14.59 -2.96
CA ASP A 139 14.63 13.53 -3.08
C ASP A 139 15.67 13.54 -1.96
N SER A 140 16.19 14.72 -1.56
CA SER A 140 17.18 14.81 -0.47
C SER A 140 16.61 14.34 0.88
N VAL A 141 15.32 14.57 1.13
CA VAL A 141 14.65 14.12 2.35
C VAL A 141 14.44 12.62 2.31
N ALA A 142 13.94 12.10 1.19
CA ALA A 142 13.73 10.66 0.99
C ALA A 142 15.04 9.87 1.13
N GLN A 143 16.13 10.32 0.50
CA GLN A 143 17.44 9.69 0.57
C GLN A 143 17.99 9.63 2.00
N LYS A 144 17.85 10.69 2.79
CA LYS A 144 18.31 10.70 4.19
C LYS A 144 17.49 9.74 5.06
N ILE A 145 16.18 9.70 4.87
CA ILE A 145 15.29 8.79 5.60
C ILE A 145 15.66 7.34 5.26
N ASP A 146 15.86 7.04 3.98
CA ASP A 146 16.24 5.72 3.51
C ASP A 146 17.61 5.28 4.06
N ALA A 147 18.62 6.15 3.95
CA ALA A 147 19.98 5.88 4.44
C ALA A 147 20.03 5.63 5.95
N ALA A 148 19.20 6.31 6.72
CA ALA A 148 19.11 6.16 8.16
C ALA A 148 18.13 5.05 8.62
N ASN A 149 17.45 4.37 7.71
CA ASN A 149 16.40 3.38 8.00
C ASN A 149 15.35 3.88 9.01
N MET A 150 14.99 5.16 8.93
CA MET A 150 14.01 5.77 9.83
C MET A 150 12.59 5.65 9.28
N SER A 151 11.60 5.47 10.16
CA SER A 151 10.22 5.72 9.79
C SER A 151 9.97 7.21 9.54
N PHE A 152 8.96 7.57 8.77
CA PHE A 152 8.58 8.98 8.56
C PHE A 152 8.29 9.70 9.88
N TRP A 153 7.65 9.00 10.82
CA TRP A 153 7.38 9.56 12.15
C TRP A 153 8.68 9.84 12.91
N SER A 154 9.60 8.91 12.92
CA SER A 154 10.91 9.08 13.57
C SER A 154 11.69 10.21 12.91
N ALA A 155 11.78 10.23 11.57
CA ALA A 155 12.48 11.27 10.82
C ALA A 155 11.93 12.68 11.09
N ARG A 156 10.61 12.79 11.31
CA ARG A 156 9.95 14.06 11.64
C ARG A 156 10.24 14.51 13.08
N ASN A 157 10.28 13.58 14.04
CA ASN A 157 10.26 13.89 15.47
C ASN A 157 11.63 13.77 16.15
N THR A 158 12.62 13.11 15.53
CA THR A 158 13.96 12.99 16.10
C THR A 158 14.80 14.22 15.77
N SER A 159 15.30 14.87 16.81
CA SER A 159 16.29 15.95 16.69
C SER A 159 17.65 15.38 17.11
N GLY A 160 18.51 15.08 16.14
CA GLY A 160 19.86 14.56 16.40
C GLY A 160 20.92 15.57 15.96
N GLY A 161 22.01 15.66 16.72
CA GLY A 161 23.16 16.52 16.41
C GLY A 161 24.26 15.85 15.58
N ASP A 162 24.07 14.61 15.12
CA ASP A 162 25.10 13.75 14.54
C ASP A 162 25.16 13.75 13.00
N GLY A 163 24.44 14.66 12.34
CA GLY A 163 24.42 14.77 10.87
C GLY A 163 23.57 13.70 10.15
N SER A 164 23.09 12.68 10.83
CA SER A 164 22.20 11.65 10.28
C SER A 164 20.72 12.06 10.30
N SER A 165 20.36 13.11 11.05
CA SER A 165 19.00 13.61 11.18
C SER A 165 18.66 14.67 10.13
N LEU A 166 17.36 14.82 9.85
CA LEU A 166 16.86 15.88 8.98
C LEU A 166 17.08 17.26 9.60
N GLY A 167 17.54 18.20 8.78
CA GLY A 167 17.59 19.63 9.15
C GLY A 167 16.19 20.22 9.34
N LEU A 168 16.14 21.42 9.92
CA LEU A 168 14.86 22.09 10.23
C LEU A 168 13.93 22.19 9.00
N MET A 169 14.45 22.66 7.86
CA MET A 169 13.67 22.80 6.64
C MET A 169 13.29 21.46 5.99
N GLU A 170 14.11 20.45 6.15
CA GLU A 170 13.81 19.09 5.66
C GLU A 170 12.69 18.46 6.48
N ARG A 171 12.70 18.60 7.80
CA ARG A 171 11.59 18.20 8.68
C ARG A 171 10.29 18.95 8.35
N GLN A 172 10.39 20.23 8.04
CA GLN A 172 9.22 20.99 7.61
C GLN A 172 8.64 20.49 6.28
N ARG A 173 9.49 20.17 5.29
CA ARG A 173 9.06 19.55 4.02
C ARG A 173 8.41 18.19 4.25
N LEU A 174 9.02 17.36 5.10
CA LEU A 174 8.45 16.06 5.46
C LEU A 174 7.09 16.22 6.14
N LYS A 175 6.97 17.16 7.09
CA LYS A 175 5.69 17.45 7.76
C LYS A 175 4.59 17.84 6.78
N LEU A 176 4.88 18.73 5.84
CA LEU A 176 3.91 19.15 4.83
C LEU A 176 3.52 18.00 3.91
N TRP A 177 4.49 17.19 3.48
CA TRP A 177 4.22 16.00 2.68
C TRP A 177 3.35 14.98 3.42
N MET A 178 3.64 14.68 4.69
CA MET A 178 2.82 13.81 5.52
C MET A 178 1.40 14.34 5.71
N ASN A 179 1.24 15.65 5.93
CA ASN A 179 -0.09 16.25 6.09
C ASN A 179 -0.93 16.10 4.80
N HIS A 180 -0.30 16.25 3.61
CA HIS A 180 -0.99 15.99 2.35
C HIS A 180 -1.38 14.52 2.22
N ALA A 181 -0.45 13.60 2.53
CA ALA A 181 -0.74 12.18 2.47
C ALA A 181 -1.89 11.78 3.41
N TYR A 182 -1.91 12.30 4.63
CA TYR A 182 -3.00 12.04 5.59
C TYR A 182 -4.34 12.60 5.11
N ALA A 183 -4.36 13.80 4.53
CA ALA A 183 -5.59 14.37 3.99
C ALA A 183 -6.18 13.57 2.82
N GLU A 184 -5.36 12.82 2.09
CA GLU A 184 -5.84 11.87 1.06
C GLU A 184 -6.40 10.58 1.68
N LEU A 185 -5.95 10.21 2.88
CA LEU A 185 -6.34 8.97 3.56
C LEU A 185 -7.61 9.12 4.39
N ASP A 186 -7.95 10.34 4.83
CA ASP A 186 -9.16 10.68 5.60
C ASP A 186 -10.38 10.79 4.68
#